data_0fad68e3b32173af9de8acaef09a52cf
#
_entry.id   0fad68e3b32173af9de8acaef09a52cf
#
_cell.length_a   1.000
_cell.length_b   1.000
_cell.length_c   1.000
_cell.angle_alpha   90.00
_cell.angle_beta   90.00
_cell.angle_gamma   90.00
#
_symmetry.space_group_name_H-M   'P 1'
#
loop_
_entity.id
_entity.type
_entity.pdbx_description
1 polymer ?
#
loop_
_entity_poly.entity_id
_entity_poly.type
_entity_poly.pdbx_seq_one_letter_code
_entity_poly.pdbx_strand_id
1 'polypeptide(L)'
;MASFTGVGDSVELSVPARGEDILVSISGTYDMTIELQKKIGEGVWSAAIRTYDTANATESDYYTTQDFGEVLRLVVIVDTSGTAVATLADESDKILHEFDGIGIAPAPLQVLQSGIKVNGILSQAGGAVKTSDSIVDVTDATLTLTALLHAGRVLMLNRAAGVALTLPEAVGNGNTYTVFVETTATGAHSIVSEGAGKFAGGVAIATDIAGVVMLANSAADVGLSMSGSTTGGVKGSFYKVTDVAPDLWMVEGFLISTGSEASPFTT
;
A
#
# COMPACT_ATOMS: atom_id res chain seq x y z
N MET A 1 -19.41 2.78 25.76
CA MET A 1 -20.76 3.35 25.84
C MET A 1 -21.39 2.95 27.15
N ALA A 2 -21.81 3.90 27.94
CA ALA A 2 -22.44 3.66 29.25
C ALA A 2 -23.80 4.34 29.31
N SER A 3 -24.73 3.76 30.06
CA SER A 3 -26.05 4.36 30.34
C SER A 3 -26.01 5.01 31.70
N PHE A 4 -26.35 6.29 31.79
CA PHE A 4 -26.42 7.08 33.02
C PHE A 4 -27.88 7.24 33.42
N THR A 5 -28.17 6.86 34.67
CA THR A 5 -29.51 6.89 35.26
C THR A 5 -29.57 7.60 36.59
N GLY A 6 -28.44 8.08 37.13
CA GLY A 6 -28.40 8.74 38.42
C GLY A 6 -27.06 9.40 38.73
N VAL A 7 -27.07 10.21 39.78
CA VAL A 7 -25.85 10.90 40.27
C VAL A 7 -24.78 9.89 40.66
N GLY A 8 -23.55 10.12 40.18
CA GLY A 8 -22.41 9.25 40.38
C GLY A 8 -22.18 8.21 39.33
N ASP A 9 -23.16 7.98 38.41
CA ASP A 9 -22.91 7.15 37.20
C ASP A 9 -21.74 7.75 36.41
N SER A 10 -20.86 6.89 35.93
CA SER A 10 -19.68 7.35 35.20
C SER A 10 -19.20 6.33 34.18
N VAL A 11 -18.50 6.82 33.16
CA VAL A 11 -17.68 6.04 32.26
C VAL A 11 -16.27 6.58 32.25
N GLU A 12 -15.29 5.67 32.32
CA GLU A 12 -13.87 6.01 32.37
C GLU A 12 -13.14 5.48 31.12
N LEU A 13 -12.13 6.23 30.69
CA LEU A 13 -11.20 5.86 29.62
C LEU A 13 -9.78 6.17 30.06
N SER A 14 -8.90 5.19 30.03
CA SER A 14 -7.47 5.35 30.29
C SER A 14 -6.73 5.60 28.98
N VAL A 15 -6.03 6.70 28.89
CA VAL A 15 -5.30 7.12 27.69
C VAL A 15 -3.80 7.16 27.99
N PRO A 16 -3.02 6.22 27.45
CA PRO A 16 -1.60 6.11 27.81
C PRO A 16 -0.72 7.19 27.17
N ALA A 17 -1.15 7.76 26.04
CA ALA A 17 -0.36 8.70 25.26
C ALA A 17 -0.84 10.15 25.43
N ARG A 18 0.04 11.09 25.11
CA ARG A 18 -0.24 12.52 25.06
C ARG A 18 -0.59 12.93 23.64
N GLY A 19 -1.53 13.84 23.49
CA GLY A 19 -1.94 14.38 22.18
C GLY A 19 -2.99 13.52 21.48
N GLU A 20 -3.61 12.58 22.19
CA GLU A 20 -4.70 11.76 21.68
C GLU A 20 -6.01 12.52 21.67
N ASP A 21 -6.78 12.41 20.60
CA ASP A 21 -8.10 13.01 20.48
C ASP A 21 -9.18 12.03 20.95
N ILE A 22 -9.86 12.43 22.00
CA ILE A 22 -10.90 11.64 22.65
C ILE A 22 -12.26 12.20 22.27
N LEU A 23 -13.06 11.40 21.59
CA LEU A 23 -14.45 11.73 21.32
C LEU A 23 -15.28 11.61 22.61
N VAL A 24 -15.96 12.70 22.96
CA VAL A 24 -16.98 12.75 23.99
C VAL A 24 -18.33 12.81 23.29
N SER A 25 -19.19 11.84 23.53
CA SER A 25 -20.55 11.84 22.98
C SER A 25 -21.57 11.56 24.06
N ILE A 26 -22.61 12.39 24.12
CA ILE A 26 -23.72 12.24 25.07
C ILE A 26 -25.02 12.36 24.28
N SER A 27 -25.97 11.46 24.51
CA SER A 27 -27.28 11.46 23.85
C SER A 27 -28.34 10.85 24.74
N GLY A 28 -29.61 11.01 24.41
CA GLY A 28 -30.72 10.42 25.14
C GLY A 28 -31.80 11.41 25.52
N THR A 29 -32.72 10.97 26.38
CA THR A 29 -33.75 11.82 26.96
C THR A 29 -33.42 12.00 28.44
N TYR A 30 -32.80 13.12 28.77
CA TYR A 30 -32.28 13.39 30.10
C TYR A 30 -32.36 14.86 30.49
N ASP A 31 -32.35 15.10 31.79
CA ASP A 31 -32.14 16.42 32.42
C ASP A 31 -31.08 16.22 33.52
N MET A 32 -29.81 16.24 33.12
CA MET A 32 -28.65 15.91 33.93
C MET A 32 -27.53 16.93 33.70
N THR A 33 -26.71 17.13 34.73
CA THR A 33 -25.41 17.79 34.55
C THR A 33 -24.34 16.71 34.56
N ILE A 34 -23.61 16.62 33.43
CA ILE A 34 -22.52 15.66 33.24
C ILE A 34 -21.21 16.41 33.10
N GLU A 35 -20.20 16.02 33.85
CA GLU A 35 -18.87 16.62 33.80
C GLU A 35 -17.86 15.69 33.17
N LEU A 36 -17.01 16.26 32.28
CA LEU A 36 -15.75 15.67 31.88
C LEU A 36 -14.67 16.06 32.86
N GLN A 37 -14.05 15.07 33.49
CA GLN A 37 -12.96 15.24 34.44
C GLN A 37 -11.76 14.40 34.05
N LYS A 38 -10.56 14.75 34.54
CA LYS A 38 -9.34 13.98 34.31
C LYS A 38 -8.57 13.72 35.60
N LYS A 39 -7.76 12.66 35.59
CA LYS A 39 -6.69 12.42 36.58
C LYS A 39 -5.45 11.86 35.85
N ILE A 40 -4.31 11.93 36.50
CA ILE A 40 -3.07 11.30 35.97
C ILE A 40 -2.78 10.09 36.88
N GLY A 41 -2.73 8.90 36.25
CA GLY A 41 -2.56 7.64 37.00
C GLY A 41 -3.56 7.45 38.12
N GLU A 42 -3.10 7.12 39.30
CA GLU A 42 -3.91 6.94 40.49
C GLU A 42 -4.19 8.26 41.28
N GLY A 43 -3.98 9.40 40.61
CA GLY A 43 -4.20 10.72 41.20
C GLY A 43 -5.66 11.04 41.49
N VAL A 44 -5.89 12.25 41.97
CA VAL A 44 -7.23 12.77 42.29
C VAL A 44 -7.88 13.31 41.03
N TRP A 45 -9.19 13.17 40.91
CA TRP A 45 -9.96 13.77 39.83
C TRP A 45 -9.87 15.30 39.87
N SER A 46 -9.66 15.89 38.71
CA SER A 46 -9.65 17.36 38.54
C SER A 46 -11.04 17.96 38.78
N ALA A 47 -11.11 19.29 38.88
CA ALA A 47 -12.34 19.99 38.60
C ALA A 47 -12.81 19.71 37.13
N ALA A 48 -14.08 20.01 36.86
CA ALA A 48 -14.63 19.83 35.53
C ALA A 48 -13.75 20.51 34.45
N ILE A 49 -13.35 19.76 33.45
CA ILE A 49 -12.73 20.30 32.22
C ILE A 49 -13.82 20.92 31.34
N ARG A 50 -14.97 20.23 31.29
CA ARG A 50 -16.19 20.66 30.58
C ARG A 50 -17.41 20.18 31.35
N THR A 51 -18.51 20.91 31.14
CA THR A 51 -19.82 20.60 31.72
C THR A 51 -20.85 20.58 30.62
N TYR A 52 -21.68 19.55 30.61
CA TYR A 52 -22.78 19.32 29.69
C TYR A 52 -24.06 19.36 30.54
N ASP A 53 -24.85 20.42 30.42
CA ASP A 53 -26.03 20.70 31.26
C ASP A 53 -27.29 21.04 30.43
N THR A 54 -27.23 20.83 29.11
CA THR A 54 -28.40 21.06 28.28
C THR A 54 -29.25 19.80 28.21
N ALA A 55 -30.49 19.92 28.69
CA ALA A 55 -31.42 18.81 28.72
C ALA A 55 -31.73 18.26 27.31
N ASN A 56 -31.74 16.95 27.17
CA ASN A 56 -32.05 16.23 25.92
C ASN A 56 -31.14 16.59 24.73
N ALA A 57 -30.01 17.21 24.98
CA ALA A 57 -29.05 17.54 23.93
C ALA A 57 -28.33 16.26 23.42
N THR A 58 -28.00 16.27 22.14
CA THR A 58 -27.00 15.36 21.59
C THR A 58 -25.72 16.15 21.49
N GLU A 59 -24.78 15.83 22.37
CA GLU A 59 -23.47 16.49 22.44
C GLU A 59 -22.42 15.59 21.77
N SER A 60 -21.56 16.21 20.97
CA SER A 60 -20.40 15.56 20.40
C SER A 60 -19.24 16.55 20.40
N ASP A 61 -18.19 16.22 21.10
CA ASP A 61 -17.07 17.09 21.33
C ASP A 61 -15.76 16.33 21.38
N TYR A 62 -14.63 17.01 21.28
CA TYR A 62 -13.30 16.41 21.34
C TYR A 62 -12.48 17.02 22.47
N TYR A 63 -11.75 16.16 23.16
CA TYR A 63 -10.73 16.53 24.11
C TYR A 63 -9.39 15.94 23.69
N THR A 64 -8.38 16.79 23.52
CA THR A 64 -7.01 16.34 23.23
C THR A 64 -6.24 16.19 24.55
N THR A 65 -5.69 15.01 24.80
CA THR A 65 -4.91 14.71 26.02
C THR A 65 -3.66 15.58 26.09
N GLN A 66 -3.38 16.12 27.27
CA GLN A 66 -2.26 17.06 27.50
C GLN A 66 -1.07 16.40 28.20
N ASP A 67 -1.31 15.32 28.92
CA ASP A 67 -0.32 14.63 29.74
C ASP A 67 -0.28 13.12 29.41
N PHE A 68 0.83 12.47 29.74
CA PHE A 68 0.93 11.02 29.61
C PHE A 68 0.15 10.33 30.73
N GLY A 69 -0.58 9.25 30.40
CA GLY A 69 -1.30 8.45 31.36
C GLY A 69 -2.51 9.15 31.98
N GLU A 70 -3.17 10.03 31.20
CA GLU A 70 -4.44 10.62 31.60
C GLU A 70 -5.53 9.53 31.69
N VAL A 71 -6.33 9.62 32.73
CA VAL A 71 -7.60 8.89 32.81
C VAL A 71 -8.71 9.92 32.77
N LEU A 72 -9.59 9.78 31.79
CA LEU A 72 -10.75 10.66 31.63
C LEU A 72 -12.00 9.98 32.17
N ARG A 73 -12.92 10.75 32.69
CA ARG A 73 -14.27 10.25 32.98
C ARG A 73 -15.34 11.27 32.63
N LEU A 74 -16.48 10.74 32.20
CA LEU A 74 -17.75 11.46 32.24
C LEU A 74 -18.50 11.00 33.51
N VAL A 75 -18.95 11.92 34.32
CA VAL A 75 -19.66 11.63 35.57
C VAL A 75 -20.89 12.51 35.73
N VAL A 76 -22.01 11.92 36.11
CA VAL A 76 -23.23 12.65 36.47
C VAL A 76 -23.08 13.27 37.86
N ILE A 77 -23.18 14.60 37.94
CA ILE A 77 -23.13 15.36 39.21
C ILE A 77 -24.49 15.87 39.66
N VAL A 78 -25.41 16.10 38.74
CA VAL A 78 -26.81 16.43 39.02
C VAL A 78 -27.69 15.58 38.13
N ASP A 79 -28.73 15.00 38.67
CA ASP A 79 -29.75 14.27 37.94
C ASP A 79 -31.13 14.75 38.38
N THR A 80 -31.89 15.27 37.40
CA THR A 80 -33.28 15.70 37.60
C THR A 80 -34.22 14.64 37.02
N SER A 81 -33.91 14.08 35.90
CA SER A 81 -34.71 13.00 35.26
C SER A 81 -34.05 12.40 34.03
N GLY A 82 -34.48 11.21 33.68
CA GLY A 82 -34.23 10.59 32.38
C GLY A 82 -33.04 9.64 32.30
N THR A 83 -32.59 9.37 31.11
CA THR A 83 -31.44 8.50 30.84
C THR A 83 -30.55 9.09 29.78
N ALA A 84 -29.29 9.28 30.07
CA ALA A 84 -28.26 9.66 29.10
C ALA A 84 -27.43 8.44 28.71
N VAL A 85 -27.02 8.40 27.45
CA VAL A 85 -26.03 7.44 26.95
C VAL A 85 -24.75 8.21 26.68
N ALA A 86 -23.69 7.86 27.38
CA ALA A 86 -22.42 8.53 27.28
C ALA A 86 -21.32 7.60 26.73
N THR A 87 -20.44 8.16 25.93
CA THR A 87 -19.29 7.47 25.36
C THR A 87 -18.05 8.34 25.48
N LEU A 88 -16.96 7.74 25.92
CA LEU A 88 -15.60 8.19 25.72
C LEU A 88 -14.94 7.22 24.77
N ALA A 89 -14.40 7.67 23.67
CA ALA A 89 -13.72 6.83 22.70
C ALA A 89 -12.41 7.51 22.29
N ASP A 90 -11.33 6.74 22.32
CA ASP A 90 -10.09 7.13 21.72
C ASP A 90 -10.25 7.04 20.21
N GLU A 91 -10.21 8.19 19.55
CA GLU A 91 -10.35 8.30 18.09
C GLU A 91 -8.98 8.28 17.40
N SER A 92 -7.88 8.31 18.15
CA SER A 92 -6.54 8.27 17.58
C SER A 92 -6.21 6.92 16.93
N ASP A 93 -6.83 5.83 17.38
CA ASP A 93 -6.77 4.53 16.70
C ASP A 93 -7.76 4.41 15.54
N LYS A 94 -8.73 5.27 15.46
CA LYS A 94 -9.48 5.49 14.23
C LYS A 94 -8.66 6.41 13.32
N ILE A 95 -7.47 5.95 12.96
CA ILE A 95 -6.77 6.55 11.85
C ILE A 95 -7.81 6.65 10.73
N LEU A 96 -8.29 7.82 10.48
CA LEU A 96 -8.61 8.45 9.23
C LEU A 96 -8.65 7.54 7.99
N HIS A 97 -9.54 6.59 7.98
CA HIS A 97 -9.54 5.59 6.96
C HIS A 97 -10.72 5.60 6.08
N GLU A 98 -11.58 6.54 6.21
CA GLU A 98 -12.47 6.88 5.13
C GLU A 98 -11.90 8.06 4.36
N PHE A 99 -10.80 7.81 3.66
CA PHE A 99 -10.58 8.47 2.41
C PHE A 99 -11.56 7.89 1.41
N ASP A 100 -12.78 8.33 1.41
CA ASP A 100 -13.64 8.19 0.25
C ASP A 100 -13.15 9.19 -0.81
N GLY A 101 -12.12 8.81 -1.51
CA GLY A 101 -11.74 9.26 -2.86
C GLY A 101 -11.54 10.75 -3.17
N ILE A 102 -11.78 11.73 -2.29
CA ILE A 102 -11.75 13.16 -2.65
C ILE A 102 -11.25 14.06 -1.51
N GLY A 103 -10.36 13.58 -0.67
CA GLY A 103 -9.79 14.43 0.39
C GLY A 103 -8.28 14.53 0.30
N ILE A 104 -7.76 15.66 -0.13
CA ILE A 104 -6.34 15.97 0.07
C ILE A 104 -6.18 16.30 1.54
N ALA A 105 -5.67 15.35 2.32
CA ALA A 105 -5.25 15.64 3.68
C ALA A 105 -4.02 16.55 3.66
N PRO A 106 -4.06 17.74 4.22
CA PRO A 106 -2.91 18.67 4.23
C PRO A 106 -1.83 18.29 5.26
N ALA A 107 -1.98 17.20 6.00
CA ALA A 107 -1.02 16.74 6.98
C ALA A 107 -0.23 15.53 6.49
N PRO A 108 1.07 15.42 6.77
CA PRO A 108 1.85 14.24 6.44
C PRO A 108 1.29 13.04 7.22
N LEU A 109 1.11 11.93 6.52
CA LEU A 109 0.75 10.65 7.11
C LEU A 109 1.80 10.30 8.18
N GLN A 110 1.42 10.30 9.45
CA GLN A 110 2.31 9.84 10.52
C GLN A 110 2.26 8.32 10.58
N VAL A 111 3.38 7.69 10.26
CA VAL A 111 3.57 6.25 10.46
C VAL A 111 3.86 6.01 11.92
N LEU A 112 2.93 5.40 12.63
CA LEU A 112 3.14 4.96 14.01
C LEU A 112 4.19 3.85 14.05
N GLN A 113 4.90 3.70 15.17
CA GLN A 113 5.98 2.73 15.37
C GLN A 113 5.58 1.25 15.14
N SER A 114 4.29 0.94 15.12
CA SER A 114 3.73 -0.39 14.84
C SER A 114 3.59 -0.72 13.34
N GLY A 115 3.91 0.22 12.46
CA GLY A 115 3.76 0.07 11.02
C GLY A 115 2.32 0.26 10.53
N ILE A 116 2.19 0.45 9.22
CA ILE A 116 0.88 0.55 8.58
C ILE A 116 0.40 -0.87 8.24
N LYS A 117 -0.69 -1.32 8.87
CA LYS A 117 -1.41 -2.52 8.43
C LYS A 117 -2.41 -2.13 7.36
N VAL A 118 -2.13 -2.46 6.11
CA VAL A 118 -3.07 -2.24 5.00
C VAL A 118 -3.74 -3.57 4.67
N ASN A 119 -5.04 -3.68 4.96
CA ASN A 119 -5.87 -4.81 4.55
C ASN A 119 -6.40 -4.60 3.13
N GLY A 120 -5.54 -4.18 2.22
CA GLY A 120 -5.92 -3.84 0.85
C GLY A 120 -4.73 -3.33 0.06
N ILE A 121 -5.02 -2.67 -1.05
CA ILE A 121 -4.00 -2.10 -1.92
C ILE A 121 -3.60 -0.73 -1.38
N LEU A 122 -2.34 -0.58 -0.95
CA LEU A 122 -1.76 0.74 -0.77
C LEU A 122 -1.31 1.24 -2.15
N SER A 123 -2.10 2.10 -2.78
CA SER A 123 -1.72 2.76 -4.02
C SER A 123 -1.26 4.19 -3.71
N GLN A 124 -0.11 4.56 -4.23
CA GLN A 124 0.35 5.94 -4.21
C GLN A 124 0.12 6.53 -5.59
N ALA A 125 -0.54 7.68 -5.68
CA ALA A 125 -0.66 8.40 -6.94
C ALA A 125 0.75 8.73 -7.47
N GLY A 126 1.16 8.08 -8.57
CA GLY A 126 2.44 8.29 -9.22
C GLY A 126 3.59 7.36 -8.82
N GLY A 127 3.37 6.31 -8.04
CA GLY A 127 4.44 5.36 -7.75
C GLY A 127 3.99 4.06 -7.09
N ALA A 128 4.68 2.97 -7.36
CA ALA A 128 4.47 1.72 -6.67
C ALA A 128 5.07 1.77 -5.26
N VAL A 129 4.30 1.38 -4.26
CA VAL A 129 4.86 1.12 -2.93
C VAL A 129 5.73 -0.12 -3.01
N LYS A 130 7.02 0.05 -2.83
CA LYS A 130 7.93 -1.10 -2.74
C LYS A 130 7.69 -1.81 -1.41
N THR A 131 7.12 -3.00 -1.47
CA THR A 131 7.11 -3.93 -0.35
C THR A 131 8.49 -4.61 -0.23
N SER A 132 8.76 -5.23 0.91
CA SER A 132 10.02 -5.97 1.13
C SER A 132 10.29 -7.10 0.11
N ASP A 133 9.26 -7.55 -0.59
CA ASP A 133 9.35 -8.59 -1.62
C ASP A 133 9.59 -7.95 -3.00
N SER A 134 10.77 -7.38 -3.18
CA SER A 134 11.16 -6.76 -4.46
C SER A 134 11.51 -7.79 -5.55
N ILE A 135 11.64 -9.07 -5.21
CA ILE A 135 11.98 -10.16 -6.12
C ILE A 135 10.83 -11.17 -6.14
N VAL A 136 10.44 -11.57 -7.34
CA VAL A 136 9.50 -12.66 -7.60
C VAL A 136 10.28 -13.81 -8.22
N ASP A 137 10.42 -14.94 -7.52
CA ASP A 137 11.05 -16.15 -8.05
C ASP A 137 10.06 -16.88 -8.95
N VAL A 138 10.37 -16.96 -10.25
CA VAL A 138 9.50 -17.55 -11.27
C VAL A 138 10.01 -18.94 -11.64
N THR A 139 9.36 -19.96 -11.09
CA THR A 139 9.66 -21.38 -11.32
C THR A 139 8.63 -22.07 -12.21
N ASP A 140 7.48 -21.44 -12.44
CA ASP A 140 6.42 -21.96 -13.28
C ASP A 140 6.72 -21.81 -14.78
N ALA A 141 6.07 -22.62 -15.60
CA ALA A 141 6.22 -22.58 -17.05
C ALA A 141 5.60 -21.31 -17.68
N THR A 142 4.57 -20.77 -17.06
CA THR A 142 3.84 -19.59 -17.52
C THR A 142 3.52 -18.68 -16.36
N LEU A 143 3.56 -17.36 -16.57
CA LEU A 143 3.13 -16.37 -15.60
C LEU A 143 2.47 -15.19 -16.30
N THR A 144 1.20 -14.94 -16.01
CA THR A 144 0.52 -13.69 -16.39
C THR A 144 0.84 -12.61 -15.36
N LEU A 145 1.46 -11.54 -15.83
CA LEU A 145 1.87 -10.43 -15.00
C LEU A 145 0.69 -9.49 -14.72
N THR A 146 0.65 -8.95 -13.52
CA THR A 146 -0.31 -7.92 -13.13
C THR A 146 0.43 -6.73 -12.56
N ALA A 147 -0.13 -5.54 -12.71
CA ALA A 147 0.47 -4.33 -12.13
C ALA A 147 0.61 -4.46 -10.61
N LEU A 148 -0.43 -4.98 -9.95
CA LEU A 148 -0.47 -5.09 -8.50
C LEU A 148 0.65 -5.98 -7.91
N LEU A 149 0.88 -7.14 -8.51
CA LEU A 149 1.77 -8.15 -7.94
C LEU A 149 3.21 -8.08 -8.50
N HIS A 150 3.39 -7.47 -9.68
CA HIS A 150 4.64 -7.63 -10.41
C HIS A 150 5.28 -6.31 -10.84
N ALA A 151 4.53 -5.19 -10.96
CA ALA A 151 5.11 -3.92 -11.36
C ALA A 151 6.11 -3.38 -10.33
N GLY A 152 7.23 -2.87 -10.80
CA GLY A 152 8.32 -2.36 -9.98
C GLY A 152 9.17 -3.44 -9.31
N ARG A 153 8.93 -4.71 -9.60
CA ARG A 153 9.68 -5.86 -9.04
C ARG A 153 10.63 -6.47 -10.07
N VAL A 154 11.59 -7.25 -9.58
CA VAL A 154 12.45 -8.10 -10.38
C VAL A 154 11.83 -9.49 -10.47
N LEU A 155 11.53 -9.92 -11.69
CA LEU A 155 11.07 -11.27 -12.00
C LEU A 155 12.31 -12.13 -12.26
N MET A 156 12.65 -12.97 -11.32
CA MET A 156 13.82 -13.83 -11.39
C MET A 156 13.43 -15.17 -12.04
N LEU A 157 13.85 -15.40 -13.28
CA LEU A 157 13.52 -16.61 -14.03
C LEU A 157 14.42 -17.76 -13.59
N ASN A 158 13.86 -18.67 -12.79
CA ASN A 158 14.56 -19.79 -12.20
C ASN A 158 14.03 -21.13 -12.73
N ARG A 159 13.96 -21.25 -14.06
CA ARG A 159 13.49 -22.46 -14.74
C ARG A 159 14.22 -22.68 -16.05
N ALA A 160 15.08 -23.68 -16.12
CA ALA A 160 15.86 -24.00 -17.32
C ALA A 160 14.98 -24.32 -18.56
N ALA A 161 13.87 -25.02 -18.37
CA ALA A 161 12.99 -25.39 -19.49
C ALA A 161 12.24 -24.21 -20.17
N GLY A 162 12.48 -22.99 -19.70
CA GLY A 162 11.86 -21.78 -20.21
C GLY A 162 10.62 -21.36 -19.41
N VAL A 163 10.31 -20.06 -19.51
CA VAL A 163 9.15 -19.42 -18.88
C VAL A 163 8.48 -18.52 -19.91
N ALA A 164 7.17 -18.60 -20.06
CA ALA A 164 6.39 -17.70 -20.86
C ALA A 164 5.70 -16.65 -19.97
N LEU A 165 6.11 -15.40 -20.12
CA LEU A 165 5.53 -14.25 -19.43
C LEU A 165 4.50 -13.55 -20.33
N THR A 166 3.36 -13.16 -19.78
CA THR A 166 2.37 -12.34 -20.45
C THR A 166 2.23 -11.02 -19.69
N LEU A 167 2.57 -9.90 -20.34
CA LEU A 167 2.34 -8.55 -19.81
C LEU A 167 0.85 -8.21 -19.89
N PRO A 168 0.33 -7.35 -19.00
CA PRO A 168 -0.98 -6.76 -19.19
C PRO A 168 -1.02 -5.89 -20.45
N GLU A 169 -2.19 -5.41 -20.83
CA GLU A 169 -2.35 -4.43 -21.90
C GLU A 169 -1.59 -3.12 -21.55
N ALA A 170 -0.88 -2.57 -22.54
CA ALA A 170 -0.19 -1.29 -22.37
C ALA A 170 -1.18 -0.13 -22.47
N VAL A 171 -1.22 0.71 -21.43
CA VAL A 171 -2.14 1.86 -21.33
C VAL A 171 -1.43 3.19 -21.05
N GLY A 172 -0.09 3.18 -20.97
CA GLY A 172 0.71 4.37 -20.70
C GLY A 172 0.77 4.76 -19.23
N ASN A 173 0.69 3.81 -18.32
CA ASN A 173 0.67 4.08 -16.85
C ASN A 173 2.05 4.14 -16.21
N GLY A 174 3.15 3.91 -16.94
CA GLY A 174 4.52 3.94 -16.44
C GLY A 174 4.93 2.71 -15.63
N ASN A 175 4.14 1.66 -15.56
CA ASN A 175 4.51 0.42 -14.89
C ASN A 175 5.75 -0.20 -15.52
N THR A 176 6.66 -0.70 -14.68
CA THR A 176 7.90 -1.34 -15.11
C THR A 176 7.95 -2.78 -14.63
N TYR A 177 8.49 -3.66 -15.47
CA TYR A 177 8.76 -5.06 -15.14
C TYR A 177 10.22 -5.35 -15.50
N THR A 178 11.01 -5.74 -14.51
CA THR A 178 12.42 -6.11 -14.71
C THR A 178 12.54 -7.62 -14.68
N VAL A 179 13.09 -8.20 -15.72
CA VAL A 179 13.32 -9.64 -15.84
C VAL A 179 14.80 -9.92 -15.68
N PHE A 180 15.14 -10.89 -14.85
CA PHE A 180 16.50 -11.37 -14.63
C PHE A 180 16.55 -12.89 -14.78
N VAL A 181 17.49 -13.41 -15.55
CA VAL A 181 17.70 -14.83 -15.75
C VAL A 181 18.65 -15.38 -14.70
N GLU A 182 18.13 -16.14 -13.77
CA GLU A 182 18.92 -16.84 -12.72
C GLU A 182 19.40 -18.21 -13.22
N THR A 183 18.56 -18.92 -13.93
CA THR A 183 18.91 -20.24 -14.49
C THR A 183 18.96 -20.15 -16.01
N THR A 184 20.12 -20.48 -16.61
CA THR A 184 20.31 -20.50 -18.06
C THR A 184 19.22 -21.33 -18.75
N ALA A 185 18.59 -20.74 -19.75
CA ALA A 185 17.53 -21.39 -20.50
C ALA A 185 18.05 -22.58 -21.34
N THR A 186 17.34 -23.68 -21.29
CA THR A 186 17.47 -24.79 -22.25
C THR A 186 16.26 -24.87 -23.17
N GLY A 187 15.18 -24.18 -22.77
CA GLY A 187 14.03 -23.83 -23.60
C GLY A 187 13.91 -22.30 -23.65
N ALA A 188 12.89 -21.77 -24.32
CA ALA A 188 12.77 -20.33 -24.48
C ALA A 188 12.18 -19.64 -23.22
N HIS A 189 12.83 -18.57 -22.78
CA HIS A 189 12.18 -17.55 -21.94
C HIS A 189 11.56 -16.52 -22.87
N SER A 190 10.26 -16.34 -22.83
CA SER A 190 9.55 -15.37 -23.65
C SER A 190 8.74 -14.39 -22.84
N ILE A 191 8.53 -13.20 -23.40
CA ILE A 191 7.57 -12.22 -22.91
C ILE A 191 6.79 -11.66 -24.07
N VAL A 192 5.48 -11.62 -23.93
CA VAL A 192 4.57 -11.04 -24.91
C VAL A 192 3.62 -10.06 -24.23
N SER A 193 3.09 -9.10 -24.98
CA SER A 193 2.02 -8.23 -24.50
C SER A 193 0.67 -8.88 -24.70
N GLU A 194 -0.24 -8.68 -23.75
CA GLU A 194 -1.66 -8.89 -23.99
C GLU A 194 -2.18 -7.82 -24.97
N GLY A 195 -3.13 -8.19 -25.81
CA GLY A 195 -3.70 -7.27 -26.81
C GLY A 195 -2.76 -6.93 -27.96
N ALA A 196 -2.80 -5.68 -28.42
CA ALA A 196 -2.08 -5.18 -29.59
C ALA A 196 -0.70 -4.57 -29.26
N GLY A 197 -0.24 -4.69 -28.01
CA GLY A 197 0.95 -4.00 -27.54
C GLY A 197 2.21 -4.33 -28.33
N LYS A 198 2.92 -3.29 -28.74
CA LYS A 198 4.19 -3.36 -29.49
C LYS A 198 5.36 -3.06 -28.57
N PHE A 199 6.52 -3.55 -28.96
CA PHE A 199 7.77 -3.28 -28.26
C PHE A 199 8.57 -2.22 -29.00
N ALA A 200 9.14 -1.24 -28.31
CA ALA A 200 10.01 -0.21 -28.85
C ALA A 200 11.27 -0.08 -27.98
N GLY A 201 12.43 -0.02 -28.60
CA GLY A 201 13.70 0.11 -27.91
C GLY A 201 14.74 -0.87 -28.42
N GLY A 202 15.60 -1.33 -27.52
CA GLY A 202 16.66 -2.25 -27.92
C GLY A 202 17.36 -2.90 -26.72
N VAL A 203 18.11 -3.93 -27.06
CA VAL A 203 18.95 -4.66 -26.10
C VAL A 203 20.37 -4.79 -26.60
N ALA A 204 21.32 -4.78 -25.68
CA ALA A 204 22.69 -5.16 -25.97
C ALA A 204 22.85 -6.66 -25.72
N ILE A 205 23.45 -7.39 -26.64
CA ILE A 205 23.78 -8.82 -26.45
C ILE A 205 25.30 -8.98 -26.39
N ALA A 206 25.80 -9.51 -25.27
CA ALA A 206 27.18 -9.89 -25.13
C ALA A 206 27.39 -11.33 -25.59
N THR A 207 28.48 -11.54 -26.32
CA THR A 207 28.91 -12.83 -26.84
C THR A 207 29.94 -13.49 -25.95
N ASP A 208 30.12 -14.80 -26.09
CA ASP A 208 31.17 -15.56 -25.41
C ASP A 208 32.59 -15.36 -26.02
N ILE A 209 32.68 -14.76 -27.24
CA ILE A 209 33.94 -14.63 -28.02
C ILE A 209 34.56 -13.22 -27.88
N ALA A 210 33.96 -12.31 -27.19
CA ALA A 210 34.26 -10.88 -27.08
C ALA A 210 33.51 -10.01 -28.11
N GLY A 211 32.60 -9.24 -27.60
CA GLY A 211 31.85 -8.24 -28.37
C GLY A 211 30.49 -7.99 -27.76
N VAL A 212 29.88 -6.92 -28.18
CA VAL A 212 28.51 -6.56 -27.86
C VAL A 212 27.83 -6.11 -29.14
N VAL A 213 26.67 -6.67 -29.40
CA VAL A 213 25.82 -6.27 -30.52
C VAL A 213 24.59 -5.56 -29.95
N MET A 214 24.28 -4.38 -30.54
CA MET A 214 23.02 -3.69 -30.21
C MET A 214 21.95 -4.13 -31.18
N LEU A 215 20.86 -4.62 -30.66
CA LEU A 215 19.70 -5.07 -31.44
C LEU A 215 18.49 -4.24 -31.11
N ALA A 216 17.90 -3.62 -32.09
CA ALA A 216 16.68 -2.83 -31.97
C ALA A 216 15.47 -3.64 -32.48
N ASN A 217 14.31 -3.28 -31.97
CA ASN A 217 13.04 -3.85 -32.46
C ASN A 217 12.71 -3.40 -33.88
N SER A 218 11.83 -4.14 -34.54
CA SER A 218 11.06 -3.69 -35.67
C SER A 218 9.68 -3.17 -35.26
N ALA A 219 9.00 -2.45 -36.13
CA ALA A 219 7.67 -1.93 -35.86
C ALA A 219 6.59 -3.03 -35.67
N ALA A 220 6.90 -4.26 -36.04
CA ALA A 220 5.98 -5.40 -35.94
C ALA A 220 6.15 -6.21 -34.65
N ASP A 221 7.22 -6.00 -33.90
CA ASP A 221 7.56 -6.85 -32.77
C ASP A 221 6.58 -6.70 -31.61
N VAL A 222 6.10 -7.83 -31.10
CA VAL A 222 5.10 -7.95 -30.03
C VAL A 222 5.67 -8.64 -28.78
N GLY A 223 6.94 -9.00 -28.78
CA GLY A 223 7.57 -9.68 -27.65
C GLY A 223 9.07 -9.87 -27.79
N LEU A 224 9.64 -10.54 -26.80
CA LEU A 224 11.02 -11.04 -26.80
C LEU A 224 11.04 -12.53 -26.50
N SER A 225 12.02 -13.23 -27.09
CA SER A 225 12.28 -14.64 -26.82
C SER A 225 13.78 -14.90 -26.69
N MET A 226 14.19 -15.43 -25.54
CA MET A 226 15.58 -15.75 -25.22
C MET A 226 15.75 -17.27 -25.21
N SER A 227 16.63 -17.78 -26.05
CA SER A 227 16.81 -19.22 -26.29
C SER A 227 17.77 -19.92 -25.34
N GLY A 228 18.48 -19.18 -24.50
CA GLY A 228 19.61 -19.68 -23.72
C GLY A 228 20.91 -19.83 -24.55
N SER A 229 20.88 -19.38 -25.80
CA SER A 229 22.03 -19.40 -26.70
C SER A 229 22.09 -18.10 -27.52
N THR A 230 21.63 -18.09 -28.79
CA THR A 230 21.87 -16.98 -29.74
C THR A 230 21.06 -15.70 -29.45
N THR A 231 19.90 -15.81 -28.80
CA THR A 231 19.03 -14.66 -28.47
C THR A 231 19.09 -14.23 -27.01
N GLY A 232 20.17 -14.58 -26.30
CA GLY A 232 20.26 -14.34 -24.85
C GLY A 232 19.64 -15.45 -24.02
N GLY A 233 19.40 -15.22 -22.73
CA GLY A 233 18.82 -16.20 -21.83
C GLY A 233 19.85 -17.07 -21.08
N VAL A 234 21.11 -16.73 -21.19
CA VAL A 234 22.16 -17.23 -20.29
C VAL A 234 22.01 -16.53 -18.95
N LYS A 235 22.33 -17.20 -17.85
CA LYS A 235 22.34 -16.64 -16.49
C LYS A 235 23.02 -15.27 -16.46
N GLY A 236 22.37 -14.29 -15.85
CA GLY A 236 22.82 -12.89 -15.80
C GLY A 236 22.21 -12.00 -16.88
N SER A 237 21.53 -12.57 -17.90
CA SER A 237 20.72 -11.76 -18.81
C SER A 237 19.62 -11.01 -18.08
N PHE A 238 19.41 -9.75 -18.44
CA PHE A 238 18.30 -8.98 -17.89
C PHE A 238 17.74 -8.00 -18.92
N TYR A 239 16.47 -7.68 -18.79
CA TYR A 239 15.82 -6.60 -19.51
C TYR A 239 14.71 -5.98 -18.68
N LYS A 240 14.35 -4.77 -19.03
CA LYS A 240 13.24 -4.03 -18.42
C LYS A 240 12.25 -3.62 -19.50
N VAL A 241 10.97 -3.79 -19.24
CA VAL A 241 9.89 -3.25 -20.07
C VAL A 241 9.12 -2.22 -19.28
N THR A 242 8.75 -1.12 -19.93
CA THR A 242 8.03 0.01 -19.33
C THR A 242 6.81 0.33 -20.18
N ASP A 243 5.65 0.43 -19.56
CA ASP A 243 4.40 0.87 -20.19
C ASP A 243 4.46 2.38 -20.45
N VAL A 244 4.70 2.80 -21.69
CA VAL A 244 4.95 4.22 -22.01
C VAL A 244 3.80 4.91 -22.72
N ALA A 245 2.94 4.15 -23.40
CA ALA A 245 1.77 4.67 -24.09
C ALA A 245 0.76 3.54 -24.36
N PRO A 246 -0.49 3.82 -24.73
CA PRO A 246 -1.41 2.80 -25.20
C PRO A 246 -0.77 1.97 -26.31
N ASP A 247 -0.88 0.65 -26.21
CA ASP A 247 -0.31 -0.34 -27.11
C ASP A 247 1.21 -0.26 -27.31
N LEU A 248 1.97 0.34 -26.35
CA LEU A 248 3.42 0.53 -26.52
C LEU A 248 4.21 0.26 -25.22
N TRP A 249 5.10 -0.72 -25.32
CA TRP A 249 6.09 -1.06 -24.31
C TRP A 249 7.48 -0.59 -24.73
N MET A 250 8.14 0.23 -23.93
CA MET A 250 9.57 0.52 -24.09
C MET A 250 10.38 -0.65 -23.53
N VAL A 251 11.43 -1.07 -24.26
CA VAL A 251 12.31 -2.14 -23.83
C VAL A 251 13.77 -1.68 -23.82
N GLU A 252 14.49 -2.06 -22.79
CA GLU A 252 15.93 -1.87 -22.64
C GLU A 252 16.53 -3.06 -21.89
N GLY A 253 17.76 -3.46 -22.23
CA GLY A 253 18.37 -4.57 -21.51
C GLY A 253 19.76 -4.94 -21.97
N PHE A 254 20.34 -5.91 -21.23
CA PHE A 254 21.61 -6.54 -21.53
C PHE A 254 21.43 -8.05 -21.44
N LEU A 255 21.66 -8.72 -22.56
CA LEU A 255 21.52 -10.15 -22.68
C LEU A 255 22.88 -10.82 -22.86
N ILE A 256 23.03 -12.00 -22.35
CA ILE A 256 24.22 -12.83 -22.49
C ILE A 256 23.84 -14.01 -23.39
N SER A 257 24.62 -14.23 -24.45
CA SER A 257 24.42 -15.32 -25.40
C SER A 257 25.65 -16.20 -25.50
N THR A 258 25.49 -17.33 -26.14
CA THR A 258 26.55 -18.24 -26.58
C THR A 258 26.39 -18.49 -28.07
N GLY A 259 27.47 -18.35 -28.86
CA GLY A 259 27.40 -18.52 -30.30
C GLY A 259 27.05 -17.22 -31.06
N SER A 260 26.54 -17.34 -32.27
CA SER A 260 26.21 -16.18 -33.11
C SER A 260 24.92 -15.51 -32.65
N GLU A 261 24.98 -14.20 -32.45
CA GLU A 261 23.86 -13.43 -31.94
C GLU A 261 22.73 -13.30 -32.98
N ALA A 262 21.52 -13.44 -32.48
CA ALA A 262 20.30 -13.21 -33.25
C ALA A 262 19.35 -12.29 -32.47
N SER A 263 18.44 -11.62 -33.16
CA SER A 263 17.45 -10.77 -32.53
C SER A 263 16.55 -11.56 -31.57
N PRO A 264 16.39 -11.11 -30.31
CA PRO A 264 15.43 -11.69 -29.39
C PRO A 264 13.99 -11.21 -29.68
N PHE A 265 13.82 -10.16 -30.46
CA PHE A 265 12.49 -9.60 -30.77
C PHE A 265 11.71 -10.55 -31.68
N THR A 266 10.40 -10.67 -31.39
CA THR A 266 9.48 -11.58 -32.09
C THR A 266 8.23 -10.85 -32.56
N THR A 267 7.77 -11.23 -33.76
CA THR A 267 6.55 -10.72 -34.42
C THR A 267 5.33 -11.57 -34.10
#